data_c09e8e7125705fcd2dc09ba9b53e25c3
#
_entry.id   c09e8e7125705fcd2dc09ba9b53e25c3
#
_cell.length_a   1.000
_cell.length_b   1.000
_cell.length_c   1.000
_cell.angle_alpha   90.00
_cell.angle_beta   90.00
_cell.angle_gamma   90.00
#
_symmetry.space_group_name_H-M   'P 1'
#
loop_
_entity.id
_entity.type
_entity.pdbx_description
1 polymer ?
#
loop_
_entity_poly.entity_id
_entity_poly.type
_entity_poly.pdbx_seq_one_letter_code
_entity_poly.pdbx_strand_id
1 'polypeptide(L)' 'MKLRELKKDDVFSRKPLNNKEALASQVYIKGEYDRSTKKYWCQKWDDISRGMSLSGDTEVYQDFTF' A
#
# COMPACT_ATOMS: atom_id res chain seq x y z
N MET A 1 -4.14 -10.54 0.93
CA MET A 1 -3.51 -10.28 2.24
C MET A 1 -3.98 -8.95 2.79
N LYS A 2 -3.86 -8.76 4.08
CA LYS A 2 -4.29 -7.52 4.72
C LYS A 2 -3.11 -6.57 4.93
N LEU A 3 -3.38 -5.27 4.87
CA LEU A 3 -2.35 -4.24 5.00
C LEU A 3 -1.51 -4.41 6.27
N ARG A 4 -2.14 -4.77 7.39
CA ARG A 4 -1.42 -4.95 8.66
C ARG A 4 -0.37 -6.08 8.63
N GLU A 5 -0.45 -6.98 7.67
CA GLU A 5 0.51 -8.08 7.52
C GLU A 5 1.81 -7.63 6.87
N LEU A 6 1.83 -6.45 6.26
CA LEU A 6 3.02 -5.90 5.62
C LEU A 6 3.88 -5.16 6.64
N LYS A 7 5.17 -5.08 6.35
CA LYS A 7 6.10 -4.28 7.13
C LYS A 7 6.10 -2.84 6.65
N LYS A 8 6.57 -1.93 7.50
CA LYS A 8 6.79 -0.54 7.09
C LYS A 8 7.71 -0.51 5.87
N ASP A 9 7.40 0.38 4.94
CA ASP A 9 8.10 0.57 3.66
C ASP A 9 7.88 -0.54 2.63
N ASP A 10 7.06 -1.54 2.93
CA ASP A 10 6.66 -2.51 1.93
C ASP A 10 5.76 -1.86 0.88
N VAL A 11 5.92 -2.31 -0.36
CA VAL A 11 5.09 -1.84 -1.46
C VAL A 11 3.94 -2.79 -1.71
N PHE A 12 2.83 -2.26 -2.17
CA PHE A 12 1.64 -3.05 -2.44
C PHE A 12 0.75 -2.36 -3.47
N SER A 13 -0.20 -3.11 -4.03
CA SER A 13 -1.26 -2.55 -4.87
C SER A 13 -2.60 -2.77 -4.20
N ARG A 14 -3.60 -1.96 -4.58
CA ARG A 14 -4.95 -2.10 -4.06
C ARG A 14 -5.82 -3.00 -4.91
N LYS A 15 -5.31 -3.44 -6.05
CA LYS A 15 -5.99 -4.37 -6.95
C LYS A 15 -5.05 -5.51 -7.30
N PRO A 16 -5.57 -6.73 -7.52
CA PRO A 16 -4.71 -7.83 -7.96
C PRO A 16 -4.17 -7.54 -9.35
N LEU A 17 -2.86 -7.74 -9.53
CA LEU A 17 -2.17 -7.49 -10.80
C LEU A 17 -1.82 -8.79 -11.52
N ASN A 18 -2.11 -9.94 -10.94
CA ASN A 18 -1.96 -11.25 -11.55
C ASN A 18 -0.54 -11.51 -12.07
N ASN A 19 0.47 -11.15 -11.26
CA ASN A 19 1.89 -11.30 -11.57
C ASN A 19 2.35 -10.47 -12.77
N LYS A 20 1.62 -9.43 -13.13
CA LYS A 20 2.03 -8.51 -14.18
C LYS A 20 2.98 -7.46 -13.63
N GLU A 21 3.66 -6.77 -14.53
CA GLU A 21 4.47 -5.62 -14.17
C GLU A 21 3.55 -4.47 -13.73
N ALA A 22 3.85 -3.93 -12.55
CA ALA A 22 3.05 -2.84 -12.00
C ALA A 22 3.48 -1.50 -12.57
N LEU A 23 2.51 -0.63 -12.82
CA LEU A 23 2.79 0.77 -13.12
C LEU A 23 3.01 1.52 -11.81
N ALA A 24 3.87 2.54 -11.84
CA ALA A 24 4.16 3.33 -10.64
C ALA A 24 2.88 3.91 -10.01
N SER A 25 1.90 4.28 -10.83
CA SER A 25 0.62 4.79 -10.34
C SER A 25 -0.23 3.76 -9.60
N GLN A 26 0.09 2.47 -9.72
CA GLN A 26 -0.65 1.38 -9.07
C GLN A 26 -0.01 0.95 -7.75
N VAL A 27 1.20 1.43 -7.47
CA VAL A 27 1.98 0.98 -6.32
C VAL A 27 1.91 2.00 -5.19
N TYR A 28 1.71 1.49 -3.99
CA TYR A 28 1.69 2.27 -2.75
C TYR A 28 2.78 1.77 -1.81
N ILE A 29 3.21 2.64 -0.91
CA ILE A 29 4.19 2.32 0.13
C ILE A 29 3.50 2.41 1.48
N LYS A 30 3.60 1.35 2.29
CA LYS A 30 3.07 1.37 3.65
C LYS A 30 3.92 2.28 4.52
N GLY A 31 3.30 3.26 5.16
CA GLY A 31 3.96 4.20 6.06
C GLY A 31 3.63 3.97 7.53
N GLU A 32 3.63 5.06 8.27
CA GLU A 32 3.43 5.02 9.72
C GLU A 32 1.99 4.67 10.11
N TYR A 33 1.86 4.00 11.26
CA TYR A 33 0.57 3.74 11.87
C TYR A 33 0.13 4.94 12.71
N ASP A 34 -1.08 5.43 12.46
CA ASP A 34 -1.66 6.51 13.24
C ASP A 34 -2.61 5.91 14.29
N ARG A 35 -2.23 6.01 15.54
CA ARG A 35 -3.00 5.45 16.65
C ARG A 35 -4.32 6.17 16.86
N SER A 36 -4.41 7.45 16.54
CA SER A 36 -5.64 8.22 16.76
C SER A 36 -6.73 7.81 15.77
N THR A 37 -6.38 7.52 14.53
CA THR A 37 -7.32 7.08 13.51
C THR A 37 -7.37 5.56 13.36
N LYS A 38 -6.38 4.85 13.92
CA LYS A 38 -6.19 3.40 13.80
C LYS A 38 -6.01 2.98 12.34
N LYS A 39 -5.30 3.80 11.58
CA LYS A 39 -5.04 3.57 10.16
C LYS A 39 -3.57 3.75 9.86
N TYR A 40 -3.13 3.15 8.75
CA TYR A 40 -1.77 3.31 8.25
C TYR A 40 -1.77 4.39 7.18
N TRP A 41 -0.81 5.30 7.25
CA TRP A 41 -0.58 6.25 6.18
C TRP A 41 0.14 5.54 5.04
N CYS A 42 -0.41 5.61 3.84
CA CYS A 42 0.17 4.98 2.66
C CYS A 42 0.38 6.04 1.59
N GLN A 43 1.58 6.05 1.01
CA GLN A 43 1.93 7.02 -0.03
C GLN A 43 1.90 6.35 -1.39
N LYS A 44 1.52 7.11 -2.42
CA LYS A 44 1.67 6.64 -3.80
C LYS A 44 3.14 6.67 -4.19
N TRP A 45 3.59 5.64 -4.89
CA TRP A 45 4.98 5.54 -5.30
C TRP A 45 5.42 6.70 -6.19
N ASP A 46 4.58 7.11 -7.14
CA ASP A 46 4.91 8.13 -8.12
C ASP A 46 4.60 9.57 -7.67
N ASP A 47 4.04 9.73 -6.49
CA ASP A 47 3.68 11.06 -5.98
C ASP A 47 3.68 11.06 -4.45
N ILE A 48 4.79 11.47 -3.86
CA ILE A 48 4.96 11.48 -2.41
C ILE A 48 4.08 12.52 -1.71
N SER A 49 3.56 13.50 -2.46
CA SER A 49 2.65 14.49 -1.89
C SER A 49 1.23 13.95 -1.77
N ARG A 50 0.94 12.82 -2.41
CA ARG A 50 -0.35 12.16 -2.34
C ARG A 50 -0.25 10.90 -1.51
N GLY A 51 -1.30 10.68 -0.74
CA GLY A 51 -1.38 9.49 0.06
C GLY A 51 -2.77 9.36 0.62
N MET A 52 -3.00 8.27 1.36
CA MET A 52 -4.28 8.04 1.99
C MET A 52 -4.06 7.21 3.24
N SER A 53 -5.00 7.33 4.18
CA SER A 53 -5.01 6.48 5.36
C SER A 53 -5.87 5.26 5.07
N LEU A 54 -5.31 4.08 5.32
CA LEU A 54 -6.01 2.82 5.09
C LEU A 54 -6.03 1.99 6.37
N SER A 55 -7.16 1.37 6.63
CA SER A 55 -7.30 0.44 7.74
C SER A 55 -6.36 -0.76 7.58
N GLY A 56 -5.86 -1.29 8.69
CA GLY A 56 -5.06 -2.52 8.65
C GLY A 56 -5.81 -3.71 8.07
N ASP A 57 -7.14 -3.67 8.02
CA ASP A 57 -7.96 -4.72 7.43
C ASP A 57 -8.16 -4.56 5.92
N THR A 58 -7.61 -3.50 5.33
CA THR A 58 -7.70 -3.28 3.88
C THR A 58 -7.03 -4.41 3.12
N GLU A 59 -7.74 -4.96 2.15
CA GLU A 59 -7.18 -6.00 1.30
C GLU A 59 -6.17 -5.39 0.33
N VAL A 60 -4.96 -5.94 0.31
CA VAL A 60 -3.87 -5.45 -0.53
C VAL A 60 -3.18 -6.62 -1.22
N TYR A 61 -2.37 -6.32 -2.21
CA TYR A 61 -1.75 -7.33 -3.06
C TYR A 61 -0.28 -7.03 -3.30
N GLN A 62 0.52 -8.07 -3.37
CA GLN A 62 1.94 -7.98 -3.74
C GLN A 62 2.26 -8.93 -4.91
N ASP A 63 1.25 -9.27 -5.69
CA ASP A 63 1.33 -10.20 -6.82
C ASP A 63 1.78 -9.50 -8.10
N PHE A 64 2.86 -8.74 -8.02
CA PHE A 64 3.34 -7.95 -9.15
C PHE A 64 4.86 -7.84 -9.14
N THR A 65 5.40 -7.50 -10.30
CA THR A 65 6.81 -7.17 -10.47
C THR A 65 6.95 -5.65 -10.55
N PHE A 66 7.92 -5.11 -9.82
CA PHE A 66 8.11 -3.66 -9.79
C PHE A 66 9.58 -3.29 -9.67
#